data_b6af35edfe8333bf327f9972db711996
#
_entry.id   b6af35edfe8333bf327f9972db711996
#
_cell.length_a   1.000
_cell.length_b   1.000
_cell.length_c   1.000
_cell.angle_alpha   90.00
_cell.angle_beta   90.00
_cell.angle_gamma   90.00
#
_symmetry.space_group_name_H-M   'P 1'
#
loop_
_entity.id
_entity.type
_entity.pdbx_description
1 polymer ?
#
loop_
_entity_poly.entity_id
_entity_poly.type
_entity_poly.pdbx_seq_one_letter_code
_entity_poly.pdbx_strand_id
1 'polypeptide(L)'
;MSDHNPILPVARRSFLARLGGGLSVAGISLAGGVPEAAAQSATGGRFQPARHTADDWMDTLPGKHRFVFDATTAPTFGAALAYANNFFVASDTGYGLKDPDAAVIIVARHFATPFAYKDAVWAKYGTPLTGVTNLSDPKTKQPPTINLYNTAGYDDLANMGTSIDTLLKRGVHFAVCQMATKFFSGMLAGPGGNADAVYNEVVANLVPNSHMVAAGIVAVNRAQERGYTLATPV
;
A
#
# COMPACT_ATOMS: atom_id res chain seq x y z
N MET A 1 -37.64 -41.30 14.37
CA MET A 1 -36.34 -41.82 14.83
C MET A 1 -35.30 -41.18 13.96
N SER A 2 -34.68 -40.12 14.45
CA SER A 2 -33.66 -39.33 13.72
C SER A 2 -32.36 -39.53 14.46
N ASP A 3 -31.45 -40.27 13.87
CA ASP A 3 -30.10 -40.48 14.40
C ASP A 3 -29.26 -39.20 14.23
N HIS A 4 -28.99 -38.54 15.34
CA HIS A 4 -28.01 -37.48 15.43
C HIS A 4 -26.64 -38.09 15.70
N ASN A 5 -25.79 -38.07 14.69
CA ASN A 5 -24.39 -38.43 14.81
C ASN A 5 -23.59 -37.22 15.34
N PRO A 6 -23.00 -37.28 16.56
CA PRO A 6 -22.24 -36.15 17.09
C PRO A 6 -20.85 -36.07 16.43
N ILE A 7 -20.56 -34.95 15.77
CA ILE A 7 -19.25 -34.61 15.28
C ILE A 7 -18.32 -34.33 16.46
N LEU A 8 -17.37 -35.23 16.72
CA LEU A 8 -16.36 -35.06 17.76
C LEU A 8 -15.36 -33.97 17.37
N PRO A 9 -14.96 -33.05 18.28
CA PRO A 9 -13.98 -32.01 17.99
C PRO A 9 -12.59 -32.63 17.84
N VAL A 10 -11.98 -32.45 16.68
CA VAL A 10 -10.58 -32.85 16.41
C VAL A 10 -9.65 -31.91 17.15
N ALA A 11 -9.00 -32.40 18.20
CA ALA A 11 -8.06 -31.63 18.98
C ALA A 11 -6.80 -31.29 18.15
N ARG A 12 -6.49 -30.00 18.07
CA ARG A 12 -5.31 -29.45 17.32
C ARG A 12 -3.95 -30.03 17.73
N ARG A 13 -3.86 -30.76 18.84
CA ARG A 13 -2.63 -31.39 19.35
C ARG A 13 -2.28 -32.72 18.65
N SER A 14 -3.21 -33.39 18.00
CA SER A 14 -2.95 -34.70 17.37
C SER A 14 -2.33 -34.62 15.98
N PHE A 15 -2.29 -33.44 15.34
CA PHE A 15 -1.67 -33.29 14.01
C PHE A 15 -0.14 -33.28 14.07
N LEU A 16 0.44 -32.65 15.10
CA LEU A 16 1.90 -32.59 15.26
C LEU A 16 2.54 -33.89 15.76
N ALA A 17 1.78 -34.74 16.48
CA ALA A 17 2.26 -36.02 16.96
C ALA A 17 2.39 -37.09 15.87
N ARG A 18 1.78 -36.90 14.69
CA ARG A 18 1.85 -37.84 13.57
C ARG A 18 3.01 -37.57 12.60
N LEU A 19 3.70 -36.45 12.71
CA LEU A 19 4.87 -36.09 11.89
C LEU A 19 6.21 -36.48 12.56
N GLY A 20 6.21 -36.90 13.82
CA GLY A 20 7.42 -37.19 14.59
C GLY A 20 7.62 -38.65 14.99
N GLY A 21 6.80 -39.58 14.53
CA GLY A 21 6.87 -40.96 14.98
C GLY A 21 6.97 -41.97 13.81
N GLY A 22 8.17 -42.48 13.58
CA GLY A 22 8.32 -43.72 12.82
C GLY A 22 9.35 -43.67 11.71
N LEU A 23 10.55 -44.09 12.04
CA LEU A 23 11.35 -45.00 11.19
C LEU A 23 12.59 -45.47 11.98
N SER A 24 12.36 -46.48 12.85
CA SER A 24 13.39 -47.43 13.20
C SER A 24 13.17 -48.64 12.29
N VAL A 25 13.98 -48.81 11.27
CA VAL A 25 14.10 -50.05 10.50
C VAL A 25 15.52 -50.53 10.59
N ALA A 26 15.64 -51.73 11.18
CA ALA A 26 16.83 -52.51 11.29
C ALA A 26 17.47 -52.82 9.92
N GLY A 27 18.78 -52.94 9.92
CA GLY A 27 19.66 -53.06 8.79
C GLY A 27 19.34 -54.12 7.73
N ILE A 28 19.59 -53.72 6.50
CA ILE A 28 20.08 -54.61 5.44
C ILE A 28 21.14 -53.81 4.67
N SER A 29 22.40 -54.22 4.82
CA SER A 29 23.51 -53.74 4.01
C SER A 29 23.37 -54.34 2.59
N LEU A 30 23.11 -53.51 1.59
CA LEU A 30 23.37 -53.78 0.20
C LEU A 30 24.22 -52.64 -0.37
N ALA A 31 25.45 -53.00 -0.71
CA ALA A 31 26.41 -52.13 -1.36
C ALA A 31 25.86 -51.70 -2.74
N GLY A 32 25.47 -50.49 -2.83
CA GLY A 32 25.08 -49.81 -4.06
C GLY A 32 24.95 -48.34 -3.71
N GLY A 33 25.96 -47.50 -4.05
CA GLY A 33 26.02 -46.12 -3.71
C GLY A 33 24.82 -45.34 -4.25
N VAL A 34 23.85 -45.09 -3.41
CA VAL A 34 22.92 -43.98 -3.61
C VAL A 34 23.72 -42.71 -3.32
N PRO A 35 23.74 -41.74 -4.25
CA PRO A 35 24.31 -40.44 -3.90
C PRO A 35 23.53 -39.94 -2.70
N GLU A 36 24.22 -39.78 -1.58
CA GLU A 36 23.74 -39.05 -0.43
C GLU A 36 23.32 -37.67 -0.96
N ALA A 37 22.01 -37.47 -1.08
CA ALA A 37 21.48 -36.14 -1.33
C ALA A 37 22.00 -35.31 -0.14
N ALA A 38 23.12 -34.62 -0.37
CA ALA A 38 23.64 -33.67 0.57
C ALA A 38 22.45 -32.76 0.93
N ALA A 39 21.90 -32.97 2.11
CA ALA A 39 21.08 -31.97 2.73
C ALA A 39 21.97 -30.73 2.71
N GLN A 40 21.76 -29.88 1.68
CA GLN A 40 22.33 -28.57 1.67
C GLN A 40 21.82 -27.96 2.97
N SER A 41 22.70 -27.97 3.97
CA SER A 41 22.54 -27.10 5.11
C SER A 41 22.36 -25.74 4.49
N ALA A 42 21.12 -25.28 4.39
CA ALA A 42 20.81 -23.91 4.13
C ALA A 42 21.53 -23.19 5.28
N THR A 43 22.77 -22.78 5.04
CA THR A 43 23.42 -21.74 5.80
C THR A 43 22.47 -20.55 5.62
N GLY A 44 21.56 -20.40 6.57
CA GLY A 44 20.44 -19.48 6.50
C GLY A 44 20.94 -18.04 6.50
N GLY A 45 21.48 -17.62 5.38
CA GLY A 45 21.63 -16.22 5.06
C GLY A 45 20.24 -15.62 5.13
N ARG A 46 20.02 -14.71 6.07
CA ARG A 46 18.78 -13.95 6.17
C ARG A 46 18.50 -13.37 4.79
N PHE A 47 17.32 -13.63 4.23
CA PHE A 47 16.91 -13.07 2.93
C PHE A 47 17.27 -11.59 2.87
N GLN A 48 17.96 -11.18 1.82
CA GLN A 48 18.31 -9.80 1.54
C GLN A 48 17.68 -9.42 0.20
N PRO A 49 16.70 -8.51 0.19
CA PRO A 49 16.07 -8.07 -1.05
C PRO A 49 17.05 -7.30 -1.92
N ALA A 50 16.94 -7.45 -3.24
CA ALA A 50 17.69 -6.65 -4.18
C ALA A 50 17.29 -5.16 -4.08
N ARG A 51 18.27 -4.26 -4.21
CA ARG A 51 18.06 -2.81 -4.18
C ARG A 51 18.00 -2.25 -5.60
N HIS A 52 17.14 -1.26 -5.80
CA HIS A 52 16.97 -0.56 -7.07
C HIS A 52 16.96 0.95 -6.79
N THR A 53 17.78 1.70 -7.49
CA THR A 53 17.98 3.14 -7.27
C THR A 53 16.68 3.95 -7.43
N ALA A 54 15.76 3.51 -8.28
CA ALA A 54 14.45 4.14 -8.42
C ALA A 54 13.62 4.20 -7.14
N ASP A 55 13.94 3.34 -6.15
CA ASP A 55 13.22 3.24 -4.88
C ASP A 55 14.04 3.74 -3.68
N ASP A 56 15.27 4.25 -3.90
CA ASP A 56 16.18 4.67 -2.82
C ASP A 56 15.63 5.85 -2.01
N TRP A 57 14.70 6.63 -2.57
CA TRP A 57 14.01 7.69 -1.85
C TRP A 57 13.28 7.17 -0.58
N MET A 58 12.84 5.91 -0.58
CA MET A 58 12.22 5.27 0.60
C MET A 58 13.22 5.09 1.75
N ASP A 59 14.50 4.93 1.43
CA ASP A 59 15.56 4.77 2.43
C ASP A 59 16.01 6.13 3.00
N THR A 60 15.82 7.23 2.26
CA THR A 60 16.22 8.58 2.68
C THR A 60 15.21 9.24 3.61
N LEU A 61 13.99 8.71 3.74
CA LEU A 61 13.01 9.24 4.65
C LEU A 61 13.50 9.09 6.10
N PRO A 62 13.43 10.16 6.92
CA PRO A 62 13.84 10.09 8.31
C PRO A 62 12.89 9.17 9.10
N GLY A 63 13.36 8.73 10.25
CA GLY A 63 12.56 7.95 11.18
C GLY A 63 12.88 6.47 11.16
N LYS A 64 12.75 5.89 12.36
CA LYS A 64 13.01 4.46 12.62
C LYS A 64 11.71 3.64 12.61
N HIS A 65 10.56 4.29 12.77
CA HIS A 65 9.25 3.67 12.70
C HIS A 65 8.70 3.88 11.28
N ARG A 66 8.73 2.81 10.48
CA ARG A 66 8.43 2.84 9.04
C ARG A 66 7.06 2.24 8.75
N PHE A 67 6.17 3.00 8.15
CA PHE A 67 4.81 2.57 7.86
C PHE A 67 4.40 2.91 6.43
N VAL A 68 3.79 1.97 5.73
CA VAL A 68 3.21 2.17 4.40
C VAL A 68 1.73 1.83 4.41
N PHE A 69 0.91 2.74 3.88
CA PHE A 69 -0.52 2.55 3.66
C PHE A 69 -0.80 2.27 2.18
N ASP A 70 -1.57 1.23 1.89
CA ASP A 70 -1.93 0.85 0.53
C ASP A 70 -3.36 1.29 0.21
N ALA A 71 -3.51 2.34 -0.59
CA ALA A 71 -4.80 2.91 -0.98
C ALA A 71 -5.14 2.61 -2.43
N THR A 72 -6.36 2.10 -2.68
CA THR A 72 -6.81 1.65 -4.01
C THR A 72 -8.06 2.36 -4.52
N THR A 73 -8.82 3.00 -3.65
CA THR A 73 -10.08 3.69 -3.96
C THR A 73 -10.13 5.05 -3.25
N ALA A 74 -11.12 5.87 -3.57
CA ALA A 74 -11.34 7.14 -2.88
C ALA A 74 -11.50 6.95 -1.35
N PRO A 75 -12.40 6.09 -0.85
CA PRO A 75 -12.52 5.87 0.59
C PRO A 75 -11.24 5.39 1.24
N THR A 76 -10.52 4.42 0.63
CA THR A 76 -9.29 3.89 1.22
C THR A 76 -8.15 4.90 1.20
N PHE A 77 -8.11 5.85 0.24
CA PHE A 77 -7.16 6.96 0.27
C PHE A 77 -7.47 7.91 1.43
N GLY A 78 -8.74 8.30 1.59
CA GLY A 78 -9.17 9.10 2.74
C GLY A 78 -8.85 8.44 4.07
N ALA A 79 -9.20 7.16 4.24
CA ALA A 79 -8.89 6.39 5.44
C ALA A 79 -7.36 6.30 5.69
N ALA A 80 -6.53 6.19 4.63
CA ALA A 80 -5.07 6.24 4.76
C ALA A 80 -4.58 7.56 5.35
N LEU A 81 -5.18 8.70 4.95
CA LEU A 81 -4.86 10.01 5.53
C LEU A 81 -5.22 10.05 7.03
N ALA A 82 -6.44 9.62 7.40
CA ALA A 82 -6.87 9.59 8.80
C ALA A 82 -5.99 8.67 9.65
N TYR A 83 -5.67 7.47 9.15
CA TYR A 83 -4.84 6.50 9.89
C TYR A 83 -3.39 6.96 10.01
N ALA A 84 -2.83 7.60 8.98
CA ALA A 84 -1.51 8.22 9.07
C ALA A 84 -1.47 9.30 10.16
N ASN A 85 -2.49 10.17 10.23
CA ASN A 85 -2.58 11.15 11.30
C ASN A 85 -2.70 10.51 12.68
N ASN A 86 -3.56 9.49 12.82
CA ASN A 86 -3.71 8.74 14.08
C ASN A 86 -2.41 8.06 14.50
N PHE A 87 -1.65 7.51 13.54
CA PHE A 87 -0.33 6.93 13.81
C PHE A 87 0.63 7.94 14.42
N PHE A 88 0.73 9.16 13.87
CA PHE A 88 1.58 10.20 14.45
C PHE A 88 1.09 10.66 15.82
N VAL A 89 -0.24 10.91 15.97
CA VAL A 89 -0.81 11.36 17.25
C VAL A 89 -0.60 10.33 18.35
N ALA A 90 -0.89 9.06 18.08
CA ALA A 90 -0.72 7.98 19.04
C ALA A 90 0.77 7.72 19.36
N SER A 91 1.65 7.89 18.38
CA SER A 91 3.10 7.76 18.59
C SER A 91 3.63 8.86 19.50
N ASP A 92 3.18 10.09 19.36
CA ASP A 92 3.57 11.19 20.26
C ASP A 92 2.96 11.00 21.66
N THR A 93 1.65 10.79 21.76
CA THR A 93 0.96 10.74 23.06
C THR A 93 1.29 9.48 23.87
N GLY A 94 1.49 8.34 23.20
CA GLY A 94 1.75 7.06 23.86
C GLY A 94 3.22 6.75 24.09
N TYR A 95 4.10 7.27 23.22
CA TYR A 95 5.52 6.90 23.21
C TYR A 95 6.48 8.09 23.20
N GLY A 96 5.97 9.34 23.14
CA GLY A 96 6.78 10.55 23.07
C GLY A 96 7.53 10.75 21.75
N LEU A 97 7.20 9.98 20.71
CA LEU A 97 7.84 10.07 19.40
C LEU A 97 7.36 11.34 18.67
N LYS A 98 8.28 11.98 17.96
CA LYS A 98 7.97 13.16 17.15
C LYS A 98 7.84 12.80 15.67
N ASP A 99 7.25 13.69 14.88
CA ASP A 99 7.02 13.42 13.46
C ASP A 99 8.27 12.92 12.71
N PRO A 100 9.50 13.47 12.94
CA PRO A 100 10.71 12.95 12.30
C PRO A 100 11.17 11.56 12.75
N ASP A 101 10.59 11.00 13.83
CA ASP A 101 10.89 9.64 14.26
C ASP A 101 10.16 8.57 13.43
N ALA A 102 9.21 9.00 12.59
CA ALA A 102 8.39 8.14 11.75
C ALA A 102 8.58 8.45 10.26
N ALA A 103 8.71 7.40 9.45
CA ALA A 103 8.69 7.48 7.99
C ALA A 103 7.37 6.87 7.48
N VAL A 104 6.50 7.71 6.94
CA VAL A 104 5.17 7.29 6.49
C VAL A 104 5.02 7.51 4.99
N ILE A 105 4.59 6.45 4.29
CA ILE A 105 4.30 6.46 2.85
C ILE A 105 2.83 6.09 2.64
N ILE A 106 2.13 6.84 1.79
CA ILE A 106 0.81 6.46 1.28
C ILE A 106 0.96 6.11 -0.20
N VAL A 107 0.64 4.87 -0.56
CA VAL A 107 0.63 4.41 -1.94
C VAL A 107 -0.72 4.74 -2.55
N ALA A 108 -0.73 5.69 -3.49
CA ALA A 108 -1.90 6.03 -4.29
C ALA A 108 -1.87 5.21 -5.59
N ARG A 109 -2.64 4.12 -5.63
CA ARG A 109 -2.71 3.24 -6.79
C ARG A 109 -4.14 2.93 -7.22
N HIS A 110 -4.32 2.38 -8.41
CA HIS A 110 -5.63 2.08 -8.95
C HIS A 110 -6.52 3.34 -8.95
N PHE A 111 -7.76 3.30 -8.48
CA PHE A 111 -8.66 4.44 -8.42
C PHE A 111 -8.35 5.47 -7.33
N ALA A 112 -7.39 5.18 -6.44
CA ALA A 112 -6.87 6.16 -5.49
C ALA A 112 -5.82 7.11 -6.10
N THR A 113 -5.22 6.75 -7.25
CA THR A 113 -4.14 7.53 -7.88
C THR A 113 -4.49 9.01 -8.11
N PRO A 114 -5.71 9.38 -8.58
CA PRO A 114 -6.07 10.78 -8.82
C PRO A 114 -6.03 11.67 -7.57
N PHE A 115 -6.13 11.11 -6.37
CA PHE A 115 -6.08 11.90 -5.14
C PHE A 115 -4.67 12.39 -4.78
N ALA A 116 -3.64 11.89 -5.47
CA ALA A 116 -2.31 12.46 -5.42
C ALA A 116 -2.10 13.61 -6.45
N TYR A 117 -3.14 14.08 -7.14
CA TYR A 117 -3.09 15.18 -8.10
C TYR A 117 -3.55 16.48 -7.45
N LYS A 118 -2.91 17.61 -7.86
CA LYS A 118 -3.31 18.95 -7.41
C LYS A 118 -4.64 19.39 -7.99
N ASP A 119 -5.21 20.44 -7.42
CA ASP A 119 -6.47 21.07 -7.85
C ASP A 119 -6.49 21.42 -9.33
N ALA A 120 -5.36 21.82 -9.92
CA ALA A 120 -5.29 22.13 -11.36
C ALA A 120 -5.73 20.97 -12.25
N VAL A 121 -5.44 19.73 -11.86
CA VAL A 121 -5.89 18.52 -12.59
C VAL A 121 -7.38 18.30 -12.36
N TRP A 122 -7.85 18.45 -11.13
CA TRP A 122 -9.27 18.31 -10.79
C TRP A 122 -10.13 19.38 -11.44
N ALA A 123 -9.65 20.64 -11.51
CA ALA A 123 -10.35 21.74 -12.18
C ALA A 123 -10.58 21.44 -13.67
N LYS A 124 -9.62 20.78 -14.32
CA LYS A 124 -9.71 20.46 -15.75
C LYS A 124 -10.41 19.14 -16.05
N TYR A 125 -10.19 18.13 -15.22
CA TYR A 125 -10.58 16.76 -15.48
C TYR A 125 -11.52 16.15 -14.42
N GLY A 126 -12.09 16.95 -13.54
CA GLY A 126 -12.93 16.47 -12.43
C GLY A 126 -14.10 15.59 -12.89
N THR A 127 -14.79 15.95 -13.97
CA THR A 127 -15.92 15.17 -14.49
C THR A 127 -15.53 13.73 -14.88
N PRO A 128 -14.56 13.50 -15.79
CA PRO A 128 -14.14 12.13 -16.11
C PRO A 128 -13.48 11.42 -14.92
N LEU A 129 -12.77 12.13 -14.04
CA LEU A 129 -12.18 11.52 -12.82
C LEU A 129 -13.28 11.03 -11.87
N THR A 130 -14.37 11.77 -11.69
CA THR A 130 -15.53 11.33 -10.89
C THR A 130 -16.10 10.01 -11.39
N GLY A 131 -16.20 9.85 -12.71
CA GLY A 131 -16.72 8.62 -13.32
C GLY A 131 -15.93 7.35 -12.96
N VAL A 132 -14.63 7.49 -12.65
CA VAL A 132 -13.78 6.35 -12.30
C VAL A 132 -13.50 6.24 -10.81
N THR A 133 -13.47 7.35 -10.09
CA THR A 133 -13.22 7.36 -8.64
C THR A 133 -14.46 7.13 -7.79
N ASN A 134 -15.66 7.29 -8.40
CA ASN A 134 -16.95 7.27 -7.71
C ASN A 134 -17.04 8.28 -6.56
N LEU A 135 -16.29 9.39 -6.65
CA LEU A 135 -16.32 10.45 -5.65
C LEU A 135 -16.92 11.73 -6.27
N SER A 136 -18.15 12.05 -5.88
CA SER A 136 -18.75 13.36 -6.10
C SER A 136 -18.55 14.25 -4.89
N ASP A 137 -18.56 15.56 -5.10
CA ASP A 137 -18.55 16.51 -4.00
C ASP A 137 -19.82 16.33 -3.14
N PRO A 138 -19.69 15.97 -1.85
CA PRO A 138 -20.84 15.70 -0.99
C PRO A 138 -21.72 16.94 -0.74
N LYS A 139 -21.20 18.16 -0.93
CA LYS A 139 -21.93 19.42 -0.72
C LYS A 139 -22.70 19.82 -1.97
N THR A 140 -22.06 19.79 -3.14
CA THR A 140 -22.66 20.26 -4.40
C THR A 140 -23.34 19.16 -5.19
N LYS A 141 -23.03 17.88 -4.91
CA LYS A 141 -23.44 16.69 -5.65
C LYS A 141 -22.93 16.68 -7.09
N GLN A 142 -21.96 17.52 -7.40
CA GLN A 142 -21.33 17.64 -8.72
C GLN A 142 -19.93 17.01 -8.73
N PRO A 143 -19.33 16.78 -9.91
CA PRO A 143 -17.93 16.43 -10.03
C PRO A 143 -17.03 17.47 -9.35
N PRO A 144 -16.07 17.04 -8.50
CA PRO A 144 -15.14 17.96 -7.86
C PRO A 144 -14.28 18.70 -8.88
N THR A 145 -14.05 19.99 -8.63
CA THR A 145 -13.09 20.82 -9.38
C THR A 145 -11.82 21.09 -8.58
N ILE A 146 -11.72 20.52 -7.40
CA ILE A 146 -10.59 20.58 -6.48
C ILE A 146 -10.35 19.20 -5.87
N ASN A 147 -9.18 18.95 -5.31
CA ASN A 147 -8.91 17.73 -4.56
C ASN A 147 -9.58 17.81 -3.18
N LEU A 148 -10.72 17.14 -3.02
CA LEU A 148 -11.51 17.19 -1.79
C LEU A 148 -10.72 16.72 -0.55
N TYR A 149 -9.75 15.81 -0.71
CA TYR A 149 -8.89 15.36 0.38
C TYR A 149 -7.80 16.36 0.76
N ASN A 150 -7.67 17.46 0.00
CA ASN A 150 -6.78 18.57 0.37
C ASN A 150 -7.54 19.85 0.72
N THR A 151 -8.84 19.76 0.94
CA THR A 151 -9.72 20.91 1.14
C THR A 151 -10.35 20.85 2.53
N ALA A 152 -10.33 21.96 3.25
CA ALA A 152 -10.96 22.06 4.57
C ALA A 152 -12.50 22.00 4.46
N GLY A 153 -13.15 21.54 5.54
CA GLY A 153 -14.60 21.51 5.64
C GLY A 153 -15.27 20.31 4.94
N TYR A 154 -14.52 19.26 4.64
CA TYR A 154 -15.01 17.96 4.13
C TYR A 154 -14.78 16.86 5.17
N ASP A 155 -15.14 17.13 6.42
CA ASP A 155 -14.88 16.24 7.56
C ASP A 155 -15.70 14.95 7.52
N ASP A 156 -16.80 14.94 6.75
CA ASP A 156 -17.64 13.76 6.51
C ASP A 156 -17.02 12.75 5.53
N LEU A 157 -15.93 13.11 4.86
CA LEU A 157 -15.20 12.17 4.02
C LEU A 157 -14.36 11.20 4.87
N ALA A 158 -13.93 10.10 4.25
CA ALA A 158 -13.17 9.04 4.93
C ALA A 158 -11.84 9.52 5.58
N ASN A 159 -11.33 10.70 5.20
CA ASN A 159 -10.16 11.33 5.83
C ASN A 159 -10.45 12.01 7.19
N MET A 160 -11.71 12.08 7.61
CA MET A 160 -12.13 12.61 8.92
C MET A 160 -11.48 13.98 9.22
N GLY A 161 -11.49 14.88 8.22
CA GLY A 161 -10.88 16.23 8.32
C GLY A 161 -9.36 16.28 8.17
N THR A 162 -8.66 15.15 8.08
CA THR A 162 -7.21 15.14 7.84
C THR A 162 -6.91 15.43 6.37
N SER A 163 -6.32 16.60 6.07
CA SER A 163 -5.96 16.97 4.71
C SER A 163 -4.58 16.42 4.30
N ILE A 164 -4.36 16.33 2.99
CA ILE A 164 -3.03 16.05 2.42
C ILE A 164 -1.99 17.03 2.96
N ASP A 165 -2.29 18.34 2.97
CA ASP A 165 -1.39 19.39 3.47
C ASP A 165 -1.02 19.21 4.95
N THR A 166 -1.95 18.72 5.77
CA THR A 166 -1.67 18.39 7.18
C THR A 166 -0.58 17.32 7.26
N LEU A 167 -0.67 16.28 6.45
CA LEU A 167 0.29 15.18 6.46
C LEU A 167 1.62 15.53 5.77
N LEU A 168 1.60 16.39 4.75
CA LEU A 168 2.82 16.93 4.15
C LEU A 168 3.69 17.67 5.17
N LYS A 169 3.08 18.47 6.06
CA LYS A 169 3.77 19.16 7.15
C LYS A 169 4.39 18.19 8.17
N ARG A 170 3.86 16.98 8.28
CA ARG A 170 4.36 15.91 9.14
C ARG A 170 5.38 14.99 8.44
N GLY A 171 5.73 15.29 7.19
CA GLY A 171 6.72 14.53 6.42
C GLY A 171 6.20 13.27 5.74
N VAL A 172 4.90 13.15 5.52
CA VAL A 172 4.33 12.03 4.72
C VAL A 172 4.72 12.17 3.25
N HIS A 173 5.06 11.05 2.64
CA HIS A 173 5.34 10.93 1.21
C HIS A 173 4.29 10.08 0.50
N PHE A 174 4.12 10.33 -0.80
CA PHE A 174 3.14 9.61 -1.64
C PHE A 174 3.86 8.85 -2.73
N ALA A 175 3.60 7.54 -2.84
CA ALA A 175 4.02 6.71 -3.97
C ALA A 175 2.88 6.67 -5.00
N VAL A 176 3.06 7.34 -6.14
CA VAL A 176 2.02 7.51 -7.16
C VAL A 176 2.22 6.50 -8.29
N CYS A 177 1.19 5.70 -8.58
CA CYS A 177 1.26 4.61 -9.55
C CYS A 177 1.35 5.12 -10.99
N GLN A 178 2.51 4.91 -11.67
CA GLN A 178 2.70 5.30 -13.07
C GLN A 178 1.74 4.56 -14.02
N MET A 179 1.54 3.26 -13.82
CA MET A 179 0.63 2.49 -14.66
C MET A 179 -0.81 3.06 -14.61
N ALA A 180 -1.30 3.39 -13.41
CA ALA A 180 -2.62 4.00 -13.25
C ALA A 180 -2.63 5.43 -13.83
N THR A 181 -1.58 6.23 -13.62
CA THR A 181 -1.49 7.58 -14.20
C THR A 181 -1.52 7.54 -15.73
N LYS A 182 -0.80 6.60 -16.37
CA LYS A 182 -0.86 6.42 -17.84
C LYS A 182 -2.24 6.00 -18.32
N PHE A 183 -2.90 5.07 -17.60
CA PHE A 183 -4.27 4.67 -17.89
C PHE A 183 -5.23 5.87 -17.83
N PHE A 184 -5.17 6.66 -16.75
CA PHE A 184 -6.00 7.86 -16.63
C PHE A 184 -5.66 8.88 -17.70
N SER A 185 -4.40 9.11 -18.02
CA SER A 185 -4.00 10.05 -19.07
C SER A 185 -4.59 9.68 -20.44
N GLY A 186 -4.61 8.39 -20.78
CA GLY A 186 -5.28 7.92 -22.00
C GLY A 186 -6.78 8.20 -21.99
N MET A 187 -7.45 7.92 -20.87
CA MET A 187 -8.88 8.19 -20.70
C MET A 187 -9.18 9.70 -20.77
N LEU A 188 -8.38 10.53 -20.08
CA LEU A 188 -8.57 11.98 -20.00
C LEU A 188 -8.28 12.69 -21.32
N ALA A 189 -7.38 12.15 -22.12
CA ALA A 189 -7.11 12.67 -23.47
C ALA A 189 -8.31 12.48 -24.42
N GLY A 190 -9.12 11.47 -24.18
CA GLY A 190 -10.27 11.14 -25.04
C GLY A 190 -9.88 10.64 -26.43
N PRO A 191 -10.88 10.35 -27.28
CA PRO A 191 -10.65 9.88 -28.64
C PRO A 191 -9.85 10.89 -29.46
N GLY A 192 -8.71 10.47 -30.05
CA GLY A 192 -7.85 11.32 -30.87
C GLY A 192 -7.00 12.32 -30.09
N GLY A 193 -7.10 12.37 -28.75
CA GLY A 193 -6.29 13.23 -27.91
C GLY A 193 -4.87 12.70 -27.70
N ASN A 194 -3.99 13.55 -27.15
CA ASN A 194 -2.60 13.22 -26.87
C ASN A 194 -2.43 12.77 -25.41
N ALA A 195 -2.42 11.45 -25.19
CA ALA A 195 -2.28 10.84 -23.87
C ALA A 195 -0.92 11.20 -23.20
N ASP A 196 0.17 11.33 -23.96
CA ASP A 196 1.47 11.68 -23.40
C ASP A 196 1.51 13.14 -22.92
N ALA A 197 0.85 14.05 -23.64
CA ALA A 197 0.73 15.44 -23.21
C ALA A 197 -0.06 15.53 -21.88
N VAL A 198 -1.19 14.79 -21.75
CA VAL A 198 -1.96 14.71 -20.50
C VAL A 198 -1.13 14.06 -19.39
N TYR A 199 -0.39 12.99 -19.69
CA TYR A 199 0.49 12.36 -18.70
C TYR A 199 1.51 13.34 -18.15
N ASN A 200 2.20 14.08 -19.02
CA ASN A 200 3.19 15.08 -18.61
C ASN A 200 2.57 16.21 -17.78
N GLU A 201 1.36 16.68 -18.16
CA GLU A 201 0.60 17.66 -17.40
C GLU A 201 0.26 17.15 -15.99
N VAL A 202 -0.23 15.92 -15.87
CA VAL A 202 -0.57 15.30 -14.58
C VAL A 202 0.67 15.11 -13.71
N VAL A 203 1.78 14.62 -14.29
CA VAL A 203 3.04 14.43 -13.55
C VAL A 203 3.60 15.75 -13.02
N ALA A 204 3.48 16.83 -13.78
CA ALA A 204 3.87 18.16 -13.32
C ALA A 204 2.96 18.72 -12.21
N ASN A 205 1.78 18.13 -12.02
CA ASN A 205 0.77 18.55 -11.05
C ASN A 205 0.49 17.48 -9.99
N LEU A 206 1.50 16.74 -9.55
CA LEU A 206 1.39 15.89 -8.36
C LEU A 206 1.45 16.74 -7.08
N VAL A 207 0.79 16.29 -6.01
CA VAL A 207 0.95 16.89 -4.68
C VAL A 207 2.41 16.83 -4.24
N PRO A 208 2.90 17.74 -3.38
CA PRO A 208 4.27 17.70 -2.90
C PRO A 208 4.64 16.36 -2.25
N ASN A 209 5.92 16.07 -2.12
CA ASN A 209 6.45 14.80 -1.59
C ASN A 209 5.94 13.54 -2.34
N SER A 210 5.50 13.70 -3.59
CA SER A 210 5.09 12.58 -4.44
C SER A 210 6.27 12.01 -5.23
N HIS A 211 6.33 10.68 -5.27
CA HIS A 211 7.29 9.92 -6.08
C HIS A 211 6.52 9.07 -7.08
N MET A 212 6.80 9.25 -8.37
CA MET A 212 6.24 8.39 -9.40
C MET A 212 6.93 7.03 -9.32
N VAL A 213 6.16 5.98 -9.06
CA VAL A 213 6.67 4.61 -8.97
C VAL A 213 6.16 3.77 -10.15
N ALA A 214 6.94 2.80 -10.61
CA ALA A 214 6.61 2.00 -11.79
C ALA A 214 5.18 1.42 -11.73
N ALA A 215 4.83 0.85 -10.57
CA ALA A 215 3.45 0.47 -10.22
C ALA A 215 3.27 0.56 -8.71
N GLY A 216 2.08 0.96 -8.24
CA GLY A 216 1.84 1.09 -6.80
C GLY A 216 2.00 -0.23 -6.05
N ILE A 217 1.59 -1.36 -6.63
CA ILE A 217 1.79 -2.68 -6.00
C ILE A 217 3.28 -3.04 -5.87
N VAL A 218 4.13 -2.60 -6.80
CA VAL A 218 5.58 -2.76 -6.69
C VAL A 218 6.11 -1.89 -5.55
N ALA A 219 5.63 -0.65 -5.40
CA ALA A 219 6.03 0.22 -4.29
C ALA A 219 5.66 -0.37 -2.93
N VAL A 220 4.48 -1.00 -2.79
CA VAL A 220 4.09 -1.73 -1.57
C VAL A 220 5.12 -2.82 -1.22
N ASN A 221 5.49 -3.65 -2.21
CA ASN A 221 6.51 -4.69 -2.00
C ASN A 221 7.87 -4.08 -1.64
N ARG A 222 8.34 -3.06 -2.39
CA ARG A 222 9.63 -2.40 -2.16
C ARG A 222 9.72 -1.70 -0.81
N ALA A 223 8.62 -1.10 -0.34
CA ALA A 223 8.56 -0.52 1.01
C ALA A 223 8.72 -1.60 2.09
N GLN A 224 8.02 -2.73 1.96
CA GLN A 224 8.15 -3.84 2.93
C GLN A 224 9.57 -4.42 2.95
N GLU A 225 10.23 -4.57 1.80
CA GLU A 225 11.64 -4.99 1.70
C GLU A 225 12.61 -4.00 2.35
N ARG A 226 12.16 -2.76 2.61
CA ARG A 226 12.90 -1.69 3.29
C ARG A 226 12.48 -1.50 4.76
N GLY A 227 11.74 -2.47 5.30
CA GLY A 227 11.34 -2.49 6.70
C GLY A 227 10.10 -1.65 7.03
N TYR A 228 9.34 -1.21 6.03
CA TYR A 228 8.03 -0.61 6.27
C TYR A 228 7.01 -1.70 6.62
N THR A 229 6.25 -1.49 7.68
CA THR A 229 5.06 -2.30 7.97
C THR A 229 3.89 -1.82 7.13
N LEU A 230 3.04 -2.75 6.68
CA LEU A 230 1.93 -2.46 5.77
C LEU A 230 0.60 -2.42 6.51
N ALA A 231 -0.24 -1.43 6.20
CA ALA A 231 -1.68 -1.49 6.44
C ALA A 231 -2.45 -1.19 5.15
N THR A 232 -3.52 -1.91 4.94
CA THR A 232 -4.51 -1.65 3.88
C THR A 232 -5.75 -1.08 4.54
N PRO A 233 -6.02 0.23 4.41
CA PRO A 233 -7.24 0.85 4.91
C PRO A 233 -8.49 0.25 4.27
N VAL A 234 -9.57 0.18 5.01
CA VAL A 234 -10.87 -0.38 4.60
C VAL A 234 -11.96 0.69 4.67
#